data_06da204d2658292073d8570bcbad9467
#
_entry.id   06da204d2658292073d8570bcbad9467
#
_cell.length_a   1.000
_cell.length_b   1.000
_cell.length_c   1.000
_cell.angle_alpha   90.00
_cell.angle_beta   90.00
_cell.angle_gamma   90.00
#
_symmetry.space_group_name_H-M   'P 1'
#
loop_
_entity.id
_entity.type
_entity.pdbx_description
1 polymer ?
#
loop_
_entity_poly.entity_id
_entity_poly.type
_entity_poly.pdbx_seq_one_letter_code
_entity_poly.pdbx_strand_id
1 'polypeptide(L)'
;MLFQPTQKFDIIHDADFAKEMPVIEAELEKYVKRGYFPSFDGAKMFYEFFKCTNPHASIVIVHGFTEFIKKYYELCWYFLNMGYNVFMFDLRGHGYSHRDIENTEITHVDSFFDYVKDLECFMNQIVAPESDDAPIHLYSHSMGGAISALYLAHCKNNVKKTILSSPMVYPVCTPLPHQILRLLMRSEAKRFGWNTKFRFSSDFNPDFKLESSMDLSKCRFQYNLDMRIQDPKYRNSSSSNRWNFEVLGVVDMLLNRKAMRNVSSETFFISAGKDTVVKNKPQLRLAKLLNSKYQCFENAKHSMFTMPDSALAEYINTLLDFYAHT
;
A
#
# COMPACT_ATOMS: atom_id res chain seq x y z
N MET A 1 17.52 -16.15 10.10
CA MET A 1 17.01 -16.52 11.44
C MET A 1 15.49 -16.38 11.40
N LEU A 2 14.72 -17.19 12.14
CA LEU A 2 13.26 -17.07 12.21
C LEU A 2 12.87 -16.29 13.45
N PHE A 3 11.90 -15.37 13.30
CA PHE A 3 11.33 -14.60 14.40
C PHE A 3 10.48 -15.50 15.32
N GLN A 4 10.56 -15.28 16.63
CA GLN A 4 9.77 -16.00 17.62
C GLN A 4 8.55 -15.17 18.02
N PRO A 5 7.32 -15.51 17.56
CA PRO A 5 6.11 -14.75 17.89
C PRO A 5 5.82 -14.79 19.40
N THR A 6 5.46 -13.64 19.96
CA THR A 6 5.03 -13.56 21.36
C THR A 6 3.57 -14.02 21.54
N GLN A 7 2.80 -14.09 20.48
CA GLN A 7 1.34 -14.32 20.46
C GLN A 7 0.59 -13.28 21.30
N LYS A 8 1.19 -12.10 21.49
CA LYS A 8 0.60 -10.98 22.21
C LYS A 8 0.54 -9.78 21.30
N PHE A 9 -0.62 -9.17 21.26
CA PHE A 9 -0.81 -7.90 20.59
C PHE A 9 -0.90 -6.79 21.63
N ASP A 10 0.02 -5.86 21.52
CA ASP A 10 -0.02 -4.58 22.22
C ASP A 10 0.48 -3.52 21.25
N ILE A 11 -0.20 -2.38 21.20
CA ILE A 11 0.23 -1.28 20.33
C ILE A 11 1.42 -0.55 20.92
N ILE A 12 2.24 0.03 20.08
CA ILE A 12 3.22 1.02 20.49
C ILE A 12 2.45 2.33 20.77
N HIS A 13 2.45 2.76 22.04
CA HIS A 13 1.76 4.00 22.39
C HIS A 13 2.46 5.24 21.85
N ASP A 14 1.69 6.27 21.47
CA ASP A 14 2.23 7.54 20.94
C ASP A 14 3.31 8.15 21.86
N ALA A 15 3.15 8.01 23.18
CA ALA A 15 4.09 8.53 24.18
C ALA A 15 5.45 7.82 24.15
N ASP A 16 5.49 6.53 23.79
CA ASP A 16 6.68 5.68 23.82
C ASP A 16 7.26 5.46 22.41
N PHE A 17 6.53 5.84 21.36
CA PHE A 17 6.83 5.54 19.98
C PHE A 17 8.26 5.93 19.54
N ALA A 18 8.70 7.13 19.89
CA ALA A 18 10.03 7.62 19.54
C ALA A 18 11.17 6.82 20.20
N LYS A 19 10.89 6.17 21.33
CA LYS A 19 11.86 5.32 22.06
C LYS A 19 11.80 3.88 21.55
N GLU A 20 10.60 3.34 21.33
CA GLU A 20 10.40 1.93 21.01
C GLU A 20 10.66 1.62 19.54
N MET A 21 10.28 2.50 18.61
CA MET A 21 10.41 2.22 17.19
C MET A 21 11.85 1.96 16.73
N PRO A 22 12.88 2.71 17.18
CA PRO A 22 14.27 2.37 16.87
C PRO A 22 14.74 1.01 17.41
N VAL A 23 14.21 0.58 18.56
CA VAL A 23 14.49 -0.75 19.14
C VAL A 23 13.87 -1.83 18.28
N ILE A 24 12.63 -1.63 17.85
CA ILE A 24 11.91 -2.55 16.95
C ILE A 24 12.62 -2.65 15.60
N GLU A 25 13.05 -1.54 15.01
CA GLU A 25 13.83 -1.58 13.76
C GLU A 25 15.12 -2.39 13.91
N ALA A 26 15.85 -2.19 15.01
CA ALA A 26 17.06 -2.93 15.29
C ALA A 26 16.77 -4.44 15.53
N GLU A 27 15.62 -4.77 16.10
CA GLU A 27 15.18 -6.15 16.26
C GLU A 27 14.81 -6.77 14.90
N LEU A 28 13.98 -6.08 14.10
CA LEU A 28 13.58 -6.53 12.77
C LEU A 28 14.80 -6.75 11.84
N GLU A 29 15.85 -5.93 11.96
CA GLU A 29 17.06 -6.04 11.16
C GLU A 29 17.77 -7.41 11.35
N LYS A 30 17.59 -8.08 12.47
CA LYS A 30 18.16 -9.43 12.73
C LYS A 30 17.47 -10.53 11.91
N TYR A 31 16.24 -10.31 11.48
CA TYR A 31 15.39 -11.31 10.84
C TYR A 31 15.06 -11.01 9.39
N VAL A 32 15.30 -9.79 8.93
CA VAL A 32 14.97 -9.38 7.57
C VAL A 32 15.77 -10.17 6.54
N LYS A 33 15.09 -10.64 5.51
CA LYS A 33 15.68 -11.04 4.24
C LYS A 33 15.30 -10.02 3.18
N ARG A 34 16.28 -9.49 2.48
CA ARG A 34 16.08 -8.46 1.46
C ARG A 34 16.87 -8.75 0.21
N GLY A 35 16.41 -8.22 -0.90
CA GLY A 35 17.07 -8.38 -2.18
C GLY A 35 16.31 -7.70 -3.32
N TYR A 36 16.62 -8.14 -4.53
CA TYR A 36 15.96 -7.69 -5.73
C TYR A 36 15.46 -8.89 -6.53
N PHE A 37 14.27 -8.78 -7.09
CA PHE A 37 13.76 -9.71 -8.08
C PHE A 37 13.57 -9.00 -9.43
N PRO A 38 13.73 -9.70 -10.56
CA PRO A 38 13.41 -9.16 -11.86
C PRO A 38 11.90 -9.16 -12.07
N SER A 39 11.33 -8.03 -12.49
CA SER A 39 9.95 -7.96 -12.93
C SER A 39 9.78 -8.52 -14.36
N PHE A 40 8.56 -8.48 -14.90
CA PHE A 40 8.18 -8.99 -16.22
C PHE A 40 8.99 -8.38 -17.39
N ASP A 41 9.54 -7.18 -17.19
CA ASP A 41 10.36 -6.43 -18.16
C ASP A 41 11.85 -6.40 -17.80
N GLY A 42 12.27 -7.14 -16.77
CA GLY A 42 13.64 -7.18 -16.26
C GLY A 42 13.97 -6.06 -15.26
N ALA A 43 13.02 -5.16 -14.95
CA ALA A 43 13.22 -4.12 -13.94
C ALA A 43 13.51 -4.73 -12.58
N LYS A 44 14.51 -4.18 -11.86
CA LYS A 44 14.91 -4.66 -10.52
C LYS A 44 13.99 -4.07 -9.46
N MET A 45 13.21 -4.93 -8.80
CA MET A 45 12.26 -4.57 -7.76
C MET A 45 12.82 -4.96 -6.40
N PHE A 46 12.90 -4.00 -5.48
CA PHE A 46 13.42 -4.22 -4.13
C PHE A 46 12.35 -4.83 -3.24
N TYR A 47 12.73 -5.85 -2.45
CA TYR A 47 11.84 -6.49 -1.49
C TYR A 47 12.51 -6.72 -0.15
N GLU A 48 11.67 -6.84 0.86
CA GLU A 48 11.99 -7.34 2.19
C GLU A 48 10.93 -8.34 2.64
N PHE A 49 11.37 -9.37 3.39
CA PHE A 49 10.44 -10.25 4.07
C PHE A 49 11.00 -10.76 5.39
N PHE A 50 10.10 -11.15 6.25
CA PHE A 50 10.33 -11.65 7.60
C PHE A 50 9.56 -12.95 7.77
N LYS A 51 10.25 -13.98 8.30
CA LYS A 51 9.61 -15.26 8.59
C LYS A 51 9.61 -15.52 10.08
N CYS A 52 8.50 -16.01 10.60
CA CYS A 52 8.38 -16.46 11.97
C CYS A 52 8.35 -17.99 12.06
N THR A 53 8.50 -18.52 13.26
CA THR A 53 8.35 -19.95 13.52
C THR A 53 6.86 -20.32 13.52
N ASN A 54 6.52 -21.44 12.87
CA ASN A 54 5.15 -21.99 12.77
C ASN A 54 4.12 -20.93 12.32
N PRO A 55 4.27 -20.31 11.15
CA PRO A 55 3.39 -19.23 10.74
C PRO A 55 1.95 -19.70 10.51
N HIS A 56 0.98 -18.91 10.95
CA HIS A 56 -0.44 -19.13 10.67
C HIS A 56 -0.76 -18.87 9.20
N ALA A 57 -0.15 -17.83 8.64
CA ALA A 57 -0.24 -17.45 7.23
C ALA A 57 0.90 -16.51 6.87
N SER A 58 1.00 -16.17 5.58
CA SER A 58 1.90 -15.16 5.03
C SER A 58 1.11 -13.94 4.61
N ILE A 59 1.40 -12.76 5.16
CA ILE A 59 0.76 -11.50 4.79
C ILE A 59 1.67 -10.73 3.84
N VAL A 60 1.15 -10.38 2.67
CA VAL A 60 1.83 -9.52 1.70
C VAL A 60 1.29 -8.12 1.84
N ILE A 61 2.14 -7.15 2.17
CA ILE A 61 1.80 -5.74 2.27
C ILE A 61 2.07 -5.05 0.94
N VAL A 62 1.04 -4.42 0.35
CA VAL A 62 1.14 -3.63 -0.87
C VAL A 62 0.86 -2.17 -0.54
N HIS A 63 1.90 -1.36 -0.58
CA HIS A 63 1.87 0.04 -0.13
C HIS A 63 1.15 0.99 -1.11
N GLY A 64 0.86 2.20 -0.66
CA GLY A 64 0.19 3.24 -1.44
C GLY A 64 1.14 4.12 -2.26
N PHE A 65 0.56 5.11 -2.95
CA PHE A 65 1.29 6.16 -3.67
C PHE A 65 2.11 7.01 -2.69
N THR A 66 3.35 7.35 -3.06
CA THR A 66 4.32 8.10 -2.24
C THR A 66 4.76 7.41 -0.95
N GLU A 67 4.53 6.12 -0.83
CA GLU A 67 4.93 5.30 0.30
C GLU A 67 6.12 4.39 -0.04
N PHE A 68 6.61 3.63 0.93
CA PHE A 68 7.74 2.71 0.81
C PHE A 68 7.66 1.66 1.93
N ILE A 69 8.38 0.55 1.77
CA ILE A 69 8.35 -0.60 2.69
C ILE A 69 8.54 -0.18 4.15
N LYS A 70 9.56 0.61 4.44
CA LYS A 70 9.95 0.93 5.82
C LYS A 70 8.87 1.67 6.62
N LYS A 71 7.97 2.37 5.93
CA LYS A 71 6.79 3.01 6.55
C LYS A 71 5.87 1.99 7.25
N TYR A 72 5.94 0.72 6.86
CA TYR A 72 5.09 -0.36 7.37
C TYR A 72 5.74 -1.23 8.44
N TYR A 73 6.93 -0.87 8.95
CA TYR A 73 7.65 -1.69 9.93
C TYR A 73 6.89 -1.87 11.25
N GLU A 74 6.16 -0.86 11.71
CA GLU A 74 5.28 -0.98 12.88
C GLU A 74 4.18 -2.03 12.63
N LEU A 75 3.51 -1.98 11.50
CA LEU A 75 2.48 -2.97 11.13
C LEU A 75 3.09 -4.36 10.92
N CYS A 76 4.28 -4.43 10.32
CA CYS A 76 5.05 -5.67 10.18
C CYS A 76 5.34 -6.29 11.56
N TRP A 77 5.76 -5.49 12.53
CA TRP A 77 6.02 -5.91 13.89
C TRP A 77 4.78 -6.55 14.54
N TYR A 78 3.62 -5.95 14.38
CA TYR A 78 2.37 -6.48 14.90
C TYR A 78 2.00 -7.83 14.26
N PHE A 79 2.08 -7.95 12.95
CA PHE A 79 1.81 -9.21 12.26
C PHE A 79 2.79 -10.31 12.65
N LEU A 80 4.08 -10.01 12.75
CA LEU A 80 5.10 -10.99 13.18
C LEU A 80 4.83 -11.51 14.59
N ASN A 81 4.52 -10.62 15.54
CA ASN A 81 4.20 -11.02 16.92
C ASN A 81 2.95 -11.88 17.01
N MET A 82 2.01 -11.72 16.06
CA MET A 82 0.81 -12.55 15.98
C MET A 82 0.98 -13.80 15.11
N GLY A 83 2.23 -14.15 14.75
CA GLY A 83 2.54 -15.41 14.07
C GLY A 83 2.30 -15.41 12.56
N TYR A 84 2.41 -14.27 11.91
CA TYR A 84 2.34 -14.19 10.45
C TYR A 84 3.73 -13.93 9.84
N ASN A 85 4.09 -14.62 8.76
CA ASN A 85 5.16 -14.14 7.91
C ASN A 85 4.74 -12.81 7.24
N VAL A 86 5.70 -11.91 7.00
CA VAL A 86 5.40 -10.64 6.35
C VAL A 86 6.29 -10.45 5.12
N PHE A 87 5.68 -10.15 3.98
CA PHE A 87 6.35 -9.90 2.71
C PHE A 87 5.99 -8.51 2.20
N MET A 88 6.98 -7.77 1.73
CA MET A 88 6.81 -6.40 1.23
C MET A 88 7.74 -6.15 0.05
N PHE A 89 7.35 -5.32 -0.90
CA PHE A 89 8.25 -4.80 -1.92
C PHE A 89 7.95 -3.34 -2.21
N ASP A 90 8.98 -2.57 -2.54
CA ASP A 90 8.78 -1.21 -3.03
C ASP A 90 8.18 -1.27 -4.44
N LEU A 91 7.04 -0.62 -4.64
CA LEU A 91 6.40 -0.55 -5.95
C LEU A 91 7.28 0.18 -6.96
N ARG A 92 7.14 -0.12 -8.25
CA ARG A 92 7.80 0.59 -9.35
C ARG A 92 7.69 2.10 -9.16
N GLY A 93 8.79 2.81 -9.33
CA GLY A 93 8.86 4.26 -9.11
C GLY A 93 8.94 4.69 -7.63
N HIS A 94 9.05 3.76 -6.68
CA HIS A 94 9.12 4.05 -5.24
C HIS A 94 10.35 3.41 -4.60
N GLY A 95 10.76 3.96 -3.46
CA GLY A 95 11.81 3.40 -2.61
C GLY A 95 13.07 3.01 -3.38
N TYR A 96 13.51 1.79 -3.16
CA TYR A 96 14.70 1.19 -3.79
C TYR A 96 14.41 0.42 -5.08
N SER A 97 13.15 0.33 -5.50
CA SER A 97 12.76 -0.30 -6.76
C SER A 97 13.09 0.55 -7.99
N HIS A 98 13.06 -0.10 -9.14
CA HIS A 98 13.29 0.53 -10.45
C HIS A 98 12.45 1.80 -10.67
N ARG A 99 13.06 2.79 -11.32
CA ARG A 99 12.43 4.05 -11.72
C ARG A 99 12.65 4.29 -13.21
N ASP A 100 11.57 4.56 -13.92
CA ASP A 100 11.61 4.86 -15.35
C ASP A 100 12.08 6.30 -15.64
N ILE A 101 12.16 7.15 -14.59
CA ILE A 101 12.68 8.52 -14.66
C ILE A 101 13.66 8.78 -13.52
N GLU A 102 14.69 9.60 -13.77
CA GLU A 102 15.78 9.84 -12.81
C GLU A 102 15.35 10.61 -11.56
N ASN A 103 14.38 11.53 -11.70
CA ASN A 103 13.91 12.31 -10.56
C ASN A 103 13.12 11.44 -9.59
N THR A 104 13.71 11.15 -8.43
CA THR A 104 13.14 10.28 -7.39
C THR A 104 11.87 10.81 -6.73
N GLU A 105 11.58 12.10 -6.87
CA GLU A 105 10.36 12.70 -6.32
C GLU A 105 9.12 12.45 -7.20
N ILE A 106 9.33 12.10 -8.48
CA ILE A 106 8.23 11.90 -9.44
C ILE A 106 7.95 10.41 -9.61
N THR A 107 6.76 10.00 -9.24
CA THR A 107 6.28 8.65 -9.57
C THR A 107 5.82 8.61 -11.02
N HIS A 108 6.34 7.64 -11.76
CA HIS A 108 5.99 7.38 -13.16
C HIS A 108 5.73 5.90 -13.39
N VAL A 109 4.87 5.61 -14.33
CA VAL A 109 4.63 4.26 -14.88
C VAL A 109 4.02 4.40 -16.28
N ASP A 110 4.43 3.58 -17.22
CA ASP A 110 3.88 3.59 -18.57
C ASP A 110 2.47 3.01 -18.65
N SER A 111 2.17 2.04 -17.81
CA SER A 111 0.84 1.45 -17.66
C SER A 111 0.57 1.13 -16.20
N PHE A 112 -0.65 1.38 -15.70
CA PHE A 112 -1.02 0.96 -14.36
C PHE A 112 -0.94 -0.56 -14.17
N PHE A 113 -1.14 -1.33 -15.25
CA PHE A 113 -0.99 -2.79 -15.22
C PHE A 113 0.44 -3.27 -14.99
N ASP A 114 1.45 -2.42 -15.13
CA ASP A 114 2.82 -2.79 -14.81
C ASP A 114 2.99 -3.02 -13.30
N TYR A 115 2.29 -2.24 -12.44
CA TYR A 115 2.20 -2.53 -11.02
C TYR A 115 1.56 -3.89 -10.73
N VAL A 116 0.53 -4.28 -11.49
CA VAL A 116 -0.15 -5.56 -11.33
C VAL A 116 0.77 -6.73 -11.69
N LYS A 117 1.53 -6.59 -12.79
CA LYS A 117 2.53 -7.58 -13.21
C LYS A 117 3.72 -7.65 -12.25
N ASP A 118 4.17 -6.50 -11.71
CA ASP A 118 5.21 -6.46 -10.68
C ASP A 118 4.77 -7.25 -9.43
N LEU A 119 3.52 -7.07 -8.98
CA LEU A 119 2.96 -7.84 -7.88
C LEU A 119 2.87 -9.33 -8.25
N GLU A 120 2.45 -9.70 -9.46
CA GLU A 120 2.41 -11.09 -9.92
C GLU A 120 3.82 -11.71 -9.90
N CYS A 121 4.84 -11.00 -10.38
CA CYS A 121 6.23 -11.45 -10.32
C CYS A 121 6.70 -11.65 -8.88
N PHE A 122 6.41 -10.72 -7.98
CA PHE A 122 6.74 -10.82 -6.56
C PHE A 122 6.07 -12.03 -5.91
N MET A 123 4.78 -12.22 -6.15
CA MET A 123 4.01 -13.35 -5.62
C MET A 123 4.59 -14.70 -6.07
N ASN A 124 4.96 -14.82 -7.35
CA ASN A 124 5.44 -16.08 -7.93
C ASN A 124 6.91 -16.36 -7.59
N GLN A 125 7.77 -15.34 -7.57
CA GLN A 125 9.22 -15.53 -7.43
C GLN A 125 9.69 -15.50 -5.98
N ILE A 126 8.99 -14.77 -5.11
CA ILE A 126 9.42 -14.56 -3.72
C ILE A 126 8.39 -15.13 -2.73
N VAL A 127 7.13 -14.67 -2.81
CA VAL A 127 6.14 -15.01 -1.78
C VAL A 127 5.80 -16.50 -1.78
N ALA A 128 5.43 -17.07 -2.92
CA ALA A 128 5.01 -18.47 -3.00
C ALA A 128 6.13 -19.44 -2.58
N PRO A 129 7.39 -19.30 -3.05
CA PRO A 129 8.49 -20.16 -2.61
C PRO A 129 8.87 -20.03 -1.14
N GLU A 130 8.72 -18.83 -0.55
CA GLU A 130 9.17 -18.55 0.82
C GLU A 130 8.04 -18.63 1.86
N SER A 131 6.80 -18.90 1.45
CA SER A 131 5.65 -19.01 2.37
C SER A 131 5.56 -20.35 3.11
N ASP A 132 6.40 -21.34 2.79
CA ASP A 132 6.42 -22.67 3.42
C ASP A 132 5.01 -23.34 3.45
N ASP A 133 4.28 -23.26 2.34
CA ASP A 133 2.89 -23.73 2.16
C ASP A 133 1.84 -23.03 3.06
N ALA A 134 2.23 -22.03 3.86
CA ALA A 134 1.27 -21.27 4.64
C ALA A 134 0.29 -20.49 3.74
N PRO A 135 -0.98 -20.35 4.14
CA PRO A 135 -1.96 -19.57 3.39
C PRO A 135 -1.47 -18.13 3.13
N ILE A 136 -1.71 -17.62 1.92
CA ILE A 136 -1.27 -16.27 1.55
C ILE A 136 -2.45 -15.30 1.68
N HIS A 137 -2.22 -14.18 2.34
CA HIS A 137 -3.14 -13.07 2.52
C HIS A 137 -2.55 -11.77 1.99
N LEU A 138 -3.39 -10.83 1.59
CA LEU A 138 -2.98 -9.48 1.20
C LEU A 138 -3.47 -8.44 2.22
N TYR A 139 -2.60 -7.53 2.59
CA TYR A 139 -2.93 -6.23 3.17
C TYR A 139 -2.53 -5.15 2.18
N SER A 140 -3.45 -4.30 1.77
CA SER A 140 -3.17 -3.32 0.71
C SER A 140 -3.76 -1.96 1.06
N HIS A 141 -2.92 -0.92 0.97
CA HIS A 141 -3.32 0.44 1.29
C HIS A 141 -3.41 1.31 0.02
N SER A 142 -4.47 2.11 -0.08
CA SER A 142 -4.62 3.16 -1.10
C SER A 142 -4.41 2.65 -2.53
N MET A 143 -3.37 3.16 -3.25
CA MET A 143 -2.99 2.68 -4.59
C MET A 143 -2.71 1.18 -4.60
N GLY A 144 -2.05 0.66 -3.57
CA GLY A 144 -1.84 -0.78 -3.39
C GLY A 144 -3.15 -1.56 -3.37
N GLY A 145 -4.24 -0.99 -2.83
CA GLY A 145 -5.58 -1.57 -2.87
C GLY A 145 -6.15 -1.70 -4.27
N ALA A 146 -5.93 -0.72 -5.15
CA ALA A 146 -6.30 -0.80 -6.57
C ALA A 146 -5.47 -1.86 -7.30
N ILE A 147 -4.16 -1.91 -7.04
CA ILE A 147 -3.24 -2.90 -7.63
C ILE A 147 -3.67 -4.31 -7.23
N SER A 148 -3.90 -4.55 -5.94
CA SER A 148 -4.30 -5.86 -5.42
C SER A 148 -5.67 -6.30 -5.93
N ALA A 149 -6.65 -5.40 -6.01
CA ALA A 149 -7.96 -5.73 -6.57
C ALA A 149 -7.86 -6.15 -8.05
N LEU A 150 -7.04 -5.46 -8.86
CA LEU A 150 -6.79 -5.82 -10.26
C LEU A 150 -5.99 -7.12 -10.38
N TYR A 151 -4.99 -7.34 -9.52
CA TYR A 151 -4.24 -8.59 -9.45
C TYR A 151 -5.17 -9.78 -9.19
N LEU A 152 -6.03 -9.70 -8.17
CA LEU A 152 -7.00 -10.75 -7.85
C LEU A 152 -7.97 -11.05 -8.99
N ALA A 153 -8.32 -10.04 -9.79
CA ALA A 153 -9.27 -10.17 -10.88
C ALA A 153 -8.64 -10.69 -12.19
N HIS A 154 -7.36 -10.41 -12.44
CA HIS A 154 -6.74 -10.61 -13.75
C HIS A 154 -5.58 -11.60 -13.76
N CYS A 155 -4.96 -11.90 -12.61
CA CYS A 155 -3.87 -12.86 -12.50
C CYS A 155 -4.34 -14.17 -11.83
N LYS A 156 -3.71 -15.29 -12.20
CA LYS A 156 -3.93 -16.55 -11.49
C LYS A 156 -3.30 -16.43 -10.10
N ASN A 157 -4.09 -16.67 -9.07
CA ASN A 157 -3.62 -16.54 -7.68
C ASN A 157 -4.31 -17.53 -6.75
N ASN A 158 -3.72 -17.72 -5.56
CA ASN A 158 -4.22 -18.56 -4.47
C ASN A 158 -4.43 -17.78 -3.18
N VAL A 159 -4.60 -16.47 -3.28
CA VAL A 159 -4.81 -15.57 -2.13
C VAL A 159 -6.11 -15.92 -1.43
N LYS A 160 -6.06 -16.18 -0.12
CA LYS A 160 -7.22 -16.59 0.67
C LYS A 160 -8.02 -15.39 1.17
N LYS A 161 -7.34 -14.43 1.78
CA LYS A 161 -7.98 -13.24 2.36
C LYS A 161 -7.27 -11.97 1.91
N THR A 162 -8.03 -10.90 1.75
CA THR A 162 -7.51 -9.61 1.34
C THR A 162 -8.18 -8.47 2.10
N ILE A 163 -7.37 -7.66 2.79
CA ILE A 163 -7.81 -6.38 3.34
C ILE A 163 -7.42 -5.27 2.37
N LEU A 164 -8.41 -4.46 2.01
CA LEU A 164 -8.28 -3.26 1.18
C LEU A 164 -8.55 -2.04 2.07
N SER A 165 -7.47 -1.44 2.60
CA SER A 165 -7.49 -0.30 3.50
C SER A 165 -7.46 1.01 2.71
N SER A 166 -8.50 1.83 2.81
CA SER A 166 -8.70 3.07 2.02
C SER A 166 -8.34 2.90 0.53
N PRO A 167 -8.82 1.83 -0.17
CA PRO A 167 -8.32 1.52 -1.51
C PRO A 167 -8.63 2.64 -2.50
N MET A 168 -7.68 2.93 -3.39
CA MET A 168 -7.81 3.94 -4.44
C MET A 168 -8.74 3.45 -5.56
N VAL A 169 -10.04 3.36 -5.28
CA VAL A 169 -11.05 3.04 -6.31
C VAL A 169 -11.36 4.27 -7.16
N TYR A 170 -11.38 5.44 -6.54
CA TYR A 170 -11.57 6.72 -7.22
C TYR A 170 -10.82 7.83 -6.46
N PRO A 171 -9.72 8.37 -7.01
CA PRO A 171 -8.97 9.46 -6.36
C PRO A 171 -9.80 10.76 -6.33
N VAL A 172 -9.63 11.56 -5.27
CA VAL A 172 -10.21 12.91 -5.20
C VAL A 172 -9.33 13.84 -6.03
N CYS A 173 -9.78 14.18 -7.24
CA CYS A 173 -9.03 15.06 -8.13
C CYS A 173 -9.73 16.43 -8.26
N THR A 174 -10.95 16.40 -8.75
CA THR A 174 -11.78 17.60 -9.00
C THR A 174 -13.26 17.17 -9.03
N PRO A 175 -14.22 18.10 -9.07
CA PRO A 175 -15.62 17.76 -9.26
C PRO A 175 -15.95 17.18 -10.67
N LEU A 176 -15.00 17.26 -11.63
CA LEU A 176 -15.21 16.76 -12.98
C LEU A 176 -15.23 15.22 -13.03
N PRO A 177 -16.03 14.63 -13.93
CA PRO A 177 -15.95 13.19 -14.22
C PRO A 177 -14.55 12.76 -14.65
N HIS A 178 -14.08 11.58 -14.18
CA HIS A 178 -12.72 11.09 -14.47
C HIS A 178 -12.46 10.91 -15.96
N GLN A 179 -13.47 10.61 -16.79
CA GLN A 179 -13.33 10.52 -18.24
C GLN A 179 -12.91 11.88 -18.85
N ILE A 180 -13.53 12.97 -18.40
CA ILE A 180 -13.17 14.34 -18.84
C ILE A 180 -11.77 14.68 -18.36
N LEU A 181 -11.44 14.38 -17.09
CA LEU A 181 -10.10 14.59 -16.56
C LEU A 181 -9.05 13.82 -17.35
N ARG A 182 -9.34 12.59 -17.73
CA ARG A 182 -8.45 11.76 -18.53
C ARG A 182 -8.18 12.37 -19.92
N LEU A 183 -9.20 12.96 -20.55
CA LEU A 183 -9.02 13.70 -21.81
C LEU A 183 -8.15 14.94 -21.62
N LEU A 184 -8.32 15.70 -20.54
CA LEU A 184 -7.49 16.86 -20.20
C LEU A 184 -6.05 16.43 -19.93
N MET A 185 -5.82 15.36 -19.17
CA MET A 185 -4.49 14.80 -18.95
C MET A 185 -3.80 14.37 -20.24
N ARG A 186 -4.55 13.76 -21.16
CA ARG A 186 -4.01 13.41 -22.49
C ARG A 186 -3.59 14.64 -23.29
N SER A 187 -4.39 15.70 -23.23
CA SER A 187 -4.06 16.98 -23.91
C SER A 187 -2.81 17.63 -23.30
N GLU A 188 -2.73 17.65 -21.97
CA GLU A 188 -1.57 18.18 -21.25
C GLU A 188 -0.30 17.38 -21.56
N ALA A 189 -0.37 16.05 -21.52
CA ALA A 189 0.74 15.17 -21.83
C ALA A 189 1.23 15.31 -23.27
N LYS A 190 0.33 15.55 -24.24
CA LYS A 190 0.72 15.84 -25.63
C LYS A 190 1.47 17.17 -25.76
N ARG A 191 1.16 18.16 -24.92
CA ARG A 191 1.78 19.48 -24.95
C ARG A 191 3.10 19.55 -24.21
N PHE A 192 3.21 18.91 -23.04
CA PHE A 192 4.35 19.03 -22.13
C PHE A 192 5.18 17.76 -21.98
N GLY A 193 4.72 16.62 -22.52
CA GLY A 193 5.34 15.31 -22.40
C GLY A 193 4.66 14.40 -21.38
N TRP A 194 4.69 13.09 -21.63
CA TRP A 194 4.11 12.07 -20.77
C TRP A 194 4.90 11.86 -19.48
N ASN A 195 6.22 11.96 -19.55
CA ASN A 195 7.15 11.70 -18.46
C ASN A 195 7.41 12.94 -17.59
N THR A 196 6.86 14.09 -17.96
CA THR A 196 7.03 15.33 -17.20
C THR A 196 6.16 15.31 -15.95
N LYS A 197 6.63 16.01 -14.92
CA LYS A 197 5.87 16.23 -13.69
C LYS A 197 4.53 16.87 -14.01
N PHE A 198 3.47 16.31 -13.40
CA PHE A 198 2.16 16.93 -13.45
C PHE A 198 2.17 18.26 -12.70
N ARG A 199 1.77 19.34 -13.37
CA ARG A 199 1.95 20.72 -12.89
C ARG A 199 1.24 21.05 -11.58
N PHE A 200 0.23 20.28 -11.19
CA PHE A 200 -0.49 20.44 -9.91
C PHE A 200 0.03 19.51 -8.82
N SER A 201 1.05 18.72 -9.08
CA SER A 201 1.76 17.95 -8.05
C SER A 201 2.74 18.85 -7.30
N SER A 202 2.88 18.59 -6.00
CA SER A 202 3.84 19.31 -5.14
C SER A 202 5.18 18.59 -5.14
N ASP A 203 6.27 19.35 -4.94
CA ASP A 203 7.59 18.77 -4.62
C ASP A 203 7.65 18.34 -3.17
N PHE A 204 8.67 17.54 -2.83
CA PHE A 204 8.92 17.17 -1.45
C PHE A 204 9.17 18.41 -0.60
N ASN A 205 8.45 18.52 0.50
CA ASN A 205 8.59 19.61 1.46
C ASN A 205 9.03 19.04 2.82
N PRO A 206 10.29 19.28 3.26
CA PRO A 206 10.75 18.82 4.56
C PRO A 206 10.04 19.52 5.75
N ASP A 207 9.43 20.70 5.51
CA ASP A 207 8.65 21.45 6.50
C ASP A 207 7.14 21.11 6.45
N PHE A 208 6.77 19.97 5.83
CA PHE A 208 5.38 19.55 5.73
C PHE A 208 4.77 19.40 7.11
N LYS A 209 3.51 19.79 7.28
CA LYS A 209 2.83 19.83 8.57
C LYS A 209 1.79 18.71 8.73
N LEU A 210 1.66 18.21 9.96
CA LEU A 210 0.69 17.17 10.32
C LEU A 210 -0.75 17.53 9.91
N GLU A 211 -1.15 18.80 10.09
CA GLU A 211 -2.51 19.27 9.77
C GLU A 211 -2.87 19.06 8.30
N SER A 212 -1.87 19.14 7.42
CA SER A 212 -2.01 18.93 5.97
C SER A 212 -1.76 17.47 5.55
N SER A 213 -1.32 16.63 6.48
CA SER A 213 -1.01 15.22 6.21
C SER A 213 -2.25 14.32 6.27
N MET A 214 -2.06 13.10 5.78
CA MET A 214 -3.06 12.02 5.86
C MET A 214 -2.96 11.22 7.16
N ASP A 215 -2.00 11.56 8.02
CA ASP A 215 -1.76 10.93 9.31
C ASP A 215 -2.53 11.66 10.43
N LEU A 216 -2.77 10.96 11.53
CA LEU A 216 -3.38 11.52 12.72
C LEU A 216 -2.43 11.54 13.91
N SER A 217 -1.56 10.55 14.06
CA SER A 217 -0.55 10.50 15.12
C SER A 217 0.65 11.37 14.76
N LYS A 218 1.02 12.28 15.68
CA LYS A 218 2.15 13.19 15.49
C LYS A 218 3.50 12.47 15.45
N CYS A 219 3.71 11.48 16.31
CA CYS A 219 4.97 10.74 16.37
C CYS A 219 5.17 9.90 15.10
N ARG A 220 4.13 9.20 14.61
CA ARG A 220 4.17 8.41 13.38
C ARG A 220 4.36 9.28 12.13
N PHE A 221 3.69 10.43 12.10
CA PHE A 221 3.92 11.43 11.05
C PHE A 221 5.37 11.91 11.02
N GLN A 222 5.92 12.32 12.18
CA GLN A 222 7.30 12.81 12.28
C GLN A 222 8.29 11.72 11.87
N TYR A 223 8.12 10.51 12.34
CA TYR A 223 8.95 9.36 11.98
C TYR A 223 8.99 9.12 10.46
N ASN A 224 7.83 9.15 9.80
CA ASN A 224 7.75 9.02 8.34
C ASN A 224 8.42 10.19 7.61
N LEU A 225 8.26 11.41 8.11
CA LEU A 225 8.89 12.60 7.53
C LEU A 225 10.41 12.54 7.67
N ASP A 226 10.92 12.14 8.85
CA ASP A 226 12.35 12.02 9.12
C ASP A 226 13.03 11.01 8.19
N MET A 227 12.40 9.84 7.93
CA MET A 227 12.90 8.87 6.95
C MET A 227 13.02 9.49 5.55
N ARG A 228 12.03 10.29 5.14
CA ARG A 228 12.04 10.96 3.83
C ARG A 228 13.07 12.09 3.76
N ILE A 229 13.34 12.76 4.87
CA ILE A 229 14.41 13.78 4.96
C ILE A 229 15.79 13.11 4.84
N GLN A 230 15.98 11.97 5.52
CA GLN A 230 17.25 11.25 5.58
C GLN A 230 17.59 10.55 4.26
N ASP A 231 16.60 9.97 3.59
CA ASP A 231 16.81 9.19 2.35
C ASP A 231 16.04 9.78 1.15
N PRO A 232 16.75 10.32 0.14
CA PRO A 232 16.13 10.84 -1.08
C PRO A 232 15.28 9.83 -1.85
N LYS A 233 15.53 8.53 -1.70
CA LYS A 233 14.74 7.46 -2.35
C LYS A 233 13.32 7.37 -1.84
N TYR A 234 13.04 7.90 -0.65
CA TYR A 234 11.72 7.95 -0.05
C TYR A 234 10.96 9.26 -0.30
N ARG A 235 11.53 10.19 -1.09
CA ARG A 235 10.96 11.53 -1.32
C ARG A 235 9.87 11.60 -2.40
N ASN A 236 9.32 10.46 -2.83
CA ASN A 236 8.16 10.51 -3.72
C ASN A 236 7.11 11.48 -3.19
N SER A 237 6.73 12.47 -3.97
CA SER A 237 5.79 13.54 -3.58
C SER A 237 4.91 13.98 -4.73
N SER A 238 5.33 13.71 -5.96
CA SER A 238 4.66 14.11 -7.18
C SER A 238 4.46 12.94 -8.14
N SER A 239 3.73 13.18 -9.20
CA SER A 239 3.41 12.21 -10.25
C SER A 239 3.66 12.79 -11.64
N SER A 240 3.91 11.92 -12.61
CA SER A 240 3.98 12.31 -14.02
C SER A 240 2.58 12.47 -14.64
N ASN A 241 2.50 13.14 -15.78
CA ASN A 241 1.28 13.22 -16.58
C ASN A 241 0.77 11.83 -16.97
N ARG A 242 1.69 10.89 -17.29
CA ARG A 242 1.35 9.51 -17.64
C ARG A 242 0.72 8.78 -16.46
N TRP A 243 1.33 8.85 -15.29
CA TRP A 243 0.80 8.20 -14.10
C TRP A 243 -0.64 8.64 -13.79
N ASN A 244 -0.92 9.96 -13.83
CA ASN A 244 -2.28 10.48 -13.60
C ASN A 244 -3.29 9.98 -14.64
N PHE A 245 -2.88 9.93 -15.91
CA PHE A 245 -3.74 9.41 -16.98
C PHE A 245 -4.06 7.93 -16.78
N GLU A 246 -3.09 7.11 -16.38
CA GLU A 246 -3.24 5.67 -16.14
C GLU A 246 -4.12 5.41 -14.90
N VAL A 247 -3.88 6.10 -13.79
CA VAL A 247 -4.69 5.98 -12.56
C VAL A 247 -6.18 6.29 -12.82
N LEU A 248 -6.47 7.34 -13.58
CA LEU A 248 -7.87 7.63 -13.95
C LEU A 248 -8.46 6.56 -14.89
N GLY A 249 -7.60 5.86 -15.63
CA GLY A 249 -8.02 4.79 -16.55
C GLY A 249 -8.52 3.52 -15.84
N VAL A 250 -8.02 3.22 -14.65
CA VAL A 250 -8.42 2.00 -13.92
C VAL A 250 -9.72 2.13 -13.15
N VAL A 251 -10.23 3.34 -12.95
CA VAL A 251 -11.51 3.58 -12.24
C VAL A 251 -12.66 2.78 -12.87
N ASP A 252 -12.78 2.85 -14.20
CA ASP A 252 -13.84 2.14 -14.93
C ASP A 252 -13.69 0.62 -14.82
N MET A 253 -12.47 0.10 -14.75
CA MET A 253 -12.20 -1.32 -14.60
C MET A 253 -12.57 -1.82 -13.20
N LEU A 254 -12.16 -1.10 -12.16
CA LEU A 254 -12.48 -1.45 -10.76
C LEU A 254 -13.98 -1.44 -10.49
N LEU A 255 -14.74 -0.59 -11.16
CA LEU A 255 -16.20 -0.48 -11.01
C LEU A 255 -16.99 -1.32 -12.03
N ASN A 256 -16.30 -2.12 -12.86
CA ASN A 256 -16.92 -2.98 -13.86
C ASN A 256 -17.05 -4.41 -13.34
N ARG A 257 -18.31 -4.87 -13.17
CA ARG A 257 -18.60 -6.23 -12.67
C ARG A 257 -17.95 -7.35 -13.50
N LYS A 258 -17.90 -7.18 -14.83
CA LYS A 258 -17.31 -8.19 -15.72
C LYS A 258 -15.78 -8.25 -15.54
N ALA A 259 -15.13 -7.10 -15.37
CA ALA A 259 -13.68 -7.04 -15.13
C ALA A 259 -13.28 -7.65 -13.78
N MET A 260 -14.10 -7.48 -12.75
CA MET A 260 -13.81 -7.91 -11.38
C MET A 260 -14.40 -9.29 -11.00
N ARG A 261 -14.99 -10.01 -11.95
CA ARG A 261 -15.74 -11.27 -11.69
C ARG A 261 -14.90 -12.43 -11.17
N ASN A 262 -13.59 -12.42 -11.39
CA ASN A 262 -12.71 -13.54 -11.05
C ASN A 262 -12.09 -13.41 -9.63
N VAL A 263 -12.39 -12.34 -8.89
CA VAL A 263 -11.93 -12.21 -7.51
C VAL A 263 -12.57 -13.31 -6.66
N SER A 264 -11.74 -14.24 -6.17
CA SER A 264 -12.14 -15.39 -5.35
C SER A 264 -11.66 -15.28 -3.90
N SER A 265 -10.74 -14.38 -3.62
CA SER A 265 -10.29 -14.11 -2.25
C SER A 265 -11.44 -13.55 -1.41
N GLU A 266 -11.56 -13.98 -0.16
CA GLU A 266 -12.41 -13.30 0.81
C GLU A 266 -11.88 -11.87 1.02
N THR A 267 -12.70 -10.85 0.76
CA THR A 267 -12.26 -9.46 0.77
C THR A 267 -12.95 -8.64 1.85
N PHE A 268 -12.19 -7.75 2.47
CA PHE A 268 -12.67 -6.81 3.48
C PHE A 268 -12.22 -5.39 3.11
N PHE A 269 -13.17 -4.51 2.89
CA PHE A 269 -12.92 -3.09 2.65
C PHE A 269 -13.01 -2.30 3.94
N ILE A 270 -11.96 -1.56 4.25
CA ILE A 270 -11.93 -0.64 5.38
C ILE A 270 -11.73 0.77 4.82
N SER A 271 -12.67 1.68 5.13
CA SER A 271 -12.66 3.06 4.65
C SER A 271 -12.46 4.04 5.79
N ALA A 272 -11.81 5.18 5.49
CA ALA A 272 -11.64 6.28 6.44
C ALA A 272 -12.73 7.34 6.22
N GLY A 273 -13.47 7.70 7.28
CA GLY A 273 -14.61 8.62 7.19
C GLY A 273 -14.22 10.04 6.80
N LYS A 274 -13.02 10.49 7.24
CA LYS A 274 -12.45 11.82 6.91
C LYS A 274 -11.42 11.78 5.78
N ASP A 275 -11.54 10.80 4.87
CA ASP A 275 -10.63 10.66 3.74
C ASP A 275 -10.80 11.80 2.73
N THR A 276 -9.70 12.50 2.43
CA THR A 276 -9.65 13.57 1.44
C THR A 276 -8.86 13.18 0.19
N VAL A 277 -8.33 11.96 0.15
CA VAL A 277 -7.51 11.44 -0.96
C VAL A 277 -8.32 10.59 -1.92
N VAL A 278 -9.18 9.73 -1.38
CA VAL A 278 -10.02 8.81 -2.16
C VAL A 278 -11.49 8.90 -1.74
N LYS A 279 -12.39 8.63 -2.68
CA LYS A 279 -13.83 8.72 -2.43
C LYS A 279 -14.37 7.41 -1.83
N ASN A 280 -15.06 7.49 -0.67
CA ASN A 280 -15.64 6.32 0.01
C ASN A 280 -16.80 5.66 -0.75
N LYS A 281 -17.67 6.44 -1.44
CA LYS A 281 -18.79 5.87 -2.21
C LYS A 281 -18.34 4.86 -3.28
N PRO A 282 -17.32 5.12 -4.11
CA PRO A 282 -16.76 4.11 -5.02
C PRO A 282 -16.20 2.88 -4.31
N GLN A 283 -15.56 3.02 -3.15
CA GLN A 283 -15.07 1.89 -2.35
C GLN A 283 -16.23 0.98 -1.92
N LEU A 284 -17.29 1.55 -1.35
CA LEU A 284 -18.50 0.82 -0.98
C LEU A 284 -19.17 0.14 -2.20
N ARG A 285 -19.15 0.80 -3.37
CA ARG A 285 -19.68 0.22 -4.62
C ARG A 285 -18.87 -1.00 -5.05
N LEU A 286 -17.54 -0.93 -5.00
CA LEU A 286 -16.67 -2.06 -5.31
C LEU A 286 -16.84 -3.19 -4.27
N ALA A 287 -16.92 -2.86 -2.99
CA ALA A 287 -17.17 -3.84 -1.93
C ALA A 287 -18.48 -4.62 -2.17
N LYS A 288 -19.56 -3.92 -2.51
CA LYS A 288 -20.85 -4.56 -2.88
C LYS A 288 -20.73 -5.43 -4.14
N LEU A 289 -19.96 -4.98 -5.13
CA LEU A 289 -19.75 -5.72 -6.38
C LEU A 289 -19.03 -7.05 -6.14
N LEU A 290 -18.10 -7.06 -5.18
CA LEU A 290 -17.32 -8.25 -4.78
C LEU A 290 -17.98 -9.05 -3.64
N ASN A 291 -19.16 -8.66 -3.18
CA ASN A 291 -19.82 -9.26 -2.01
C ASN A 291 -18.92 -9.30 -0.76
N SER A 292 -18.21 -8.21 -0.53
CA SER A 292 -17.18 -8.07 0.50
C SER A 292 -17.75 -7.52 1.82
N LYS A 293 -17.08 -7.84 2.93
CA LYS A 293 -17.23 -7.10 4.18
C LYS A 293 -16.81 -5.64 3.97
N TYR A 294 -17.48 -4.71 4.65
CA TYR A 294 -17.16 -3.28 4.60
C TYR A 294 -17.32 -2.64 5.98
N GLN A 295 -16.34 -1.85 6.38
CA GLN A 295 -16.37 -1.06 7.61
C GLN A 295 -15.83 0.35 7.34
N CYS A 296 -16.40 1.35 8.00
CA CYS A 296 -15.91 2.73 7.95
C CYS A 296 -15.44 3.16 9.34
N PHE A 297 -14.22 3.63 9.45
CA PHE A 297 -13.69 4.30 10.62
C PHE A 297 -13.97 5.79 10.50
N GLU A 298 -15.10 6.25 11.06
CA GLU A 298 -15.66 7.58 10.81
C GLU A 298 -14.72 8.74 11.13
N ASN A 299 -13.85 8.58 12.13
CA ASN A 299 -12.90 9.61 12.54
C ASN A 299 -11.52 9.48 11.93
N ALA A 300 -11.26 8.43 11.16
CA ALA A 300 -9.97 8.19 10.52
C ALA A 300 -9.74 9.10 9.31
N LYS A 301 -8.48 9.53 9.13
CA LYS A 301 -7.94 10.03 7.87
C LYS A 301 -7.42 8.86 7.01
N HIS A 302 -6.95 9.16 5.81
CA HIS A 302 -6.56 8.19 4.79
C HIS A 302 -5.59 7.11 5.28
N SER A 303 -4.52 7.48 6.02
CA SER A 303 -3.50 6.55 6.55
C SER A 303 -3.94 5.96 7.89
N MET A 304 -4.82 4.96 7.88
CA MET A 304 -5.41 4.41 9.11
C MET A 304 -4.40 3.69 10.01
N PHE A 305 -3.33 3.13 9.46
CA PHE A 305 -2.26 2.50 10.25
C PHE A 305 -1.33 3.50 10.96
N THR A 306 -1.61 4.81 10.83
CA THR A 306 -0.94 5.91 11.56
C THR A 306 -1.91 6.67 12.46
N MET A 307 -2.97 6.02 12.92
CA MET A 307 -3.90 6.57 13.91
C MET A 307 -3.26 6.62 15.31
N PRO A 308 -3.74 7.49 16.22
CA PRO A 308 -3.31 7.47 17.61
C PRO A 308 -3.89 6.28 18.38
N ASP A 309 -3.19 5.85 19.39
CA ASP A 309 -3.41 4.77 20.37
C ASP A 309 -4.70 3.96 20.24
N SER A 310 -5.81 4.35 20.93
CA SER A 310 -7.02 3.55 20.98
C SER A 310 -7.65 3.27 19.61
N ALA A 311 -7.58 4.26 18.71
CA ALA A 311 -8.08 4.12 17.34
C ALA A 311 -7.20 3.17 16.51
N LEU A 312 -5.88 3.20 16.73
CA LEU A 312 -4.95 2.26 16.12
C LEU A 312 -5.19 0.84 16.64
N ALA A 313 -5.35 0.66 17.96
CA ALA A 313 -5.62 -0.64 18.55
C ALA A 313 -6.90 -1.28 17.99
N GLU A 314 -7.98 -0.50 17.86
CA GLU A 314 -9.24 -0.97 17.25
C GLU A 314 -9.01 -1.39 15.78
N TYR A 315 -8.26 -0.57 15.03
CA TYR A 315 -7.95 -0.87 13.65
C TYR A 315 -7.13 -2.15 13.51
N ILE A 316 -6.03 -2.31 14.25
CA ILE A 316 -5.18 -3.50 14.18
C ILE A 316 -5.94 -4.75 14.63
N ASN A 317 -6.74 -4.68 15.72
CA ASN A 317 -7.60 -5.80 16.12
C ASN A 317 -8.56 -6.19 14.99
N THR A 318 -9.16 -5.22 14.30
CA THR A 318 -10.04 -5.48 13.14
C THR A 318 -9.30 -6.24 12.03
N LEU A 319 -8.02 -5.92 11.77
CA LEU A 319 -7.20 -6.64 10.78
C LEU A 319 -6.93 -8.08 11.24
N LEU A 320 -6.48 -8.24 12.49
CA LEU A 320 -6.11 -9.54 13.07
C LEU A 320 -7.33 -10.48 13.17
N ASP A 321 -8.48 -9.98 13.61
CA ASP A 321 -9.73 -10.73 13.67
C ASP A 321 -10.15 -11.24 12.29
N PHE A 322 -10.03 -10.42 11.24
CA PHE A 322 -10.36 -10.86 9.89
C PHE A 322 -9.42 -11.97 9.41
N TYR A 323 -8.12 -11.88 9.68
CA TYR A 323 -7.17 -12.90 9.26
C TYR A 323 -7.26 -14.20 10.09
N ALA A 324 -7.59 -14.11 11.37
CA ALA A 324 -7.68 -15.27 12.26
C ALA A 324 -8.88 -16.20 12.00
N HIS A 325 -10.01 -15.67 11.53
CA HIS A 325 -11.20 -16.47 11.23
C HIS A 325 -11.02 -17.23 9.91
N THR A 326 -10.87 -18.54 9.97
CA THR A 326 -10.82 -19.46 8.81
C THR A 326 -12.21 -19.76 8.28
#